data_74446382dab609257d75f7e57041448d
#
_entry.id   74446382dab609257d75f7e57041448d
#
_cell.length_a   1.000
_cell.length_b   1.000
_cell.length_c   1.000
_cell.angle_alpha   90.00
_cell.angle_beta   90.00
_cell.angle_gamma   90.00
#
_symmetry.space_group_name_H-M   'P 1'
#
loop_
_entity.id
_entity.type
_entity.pdbx_description
1 polymer ?
#
loop_
_entity_poly.entity_id
_entity_poly.type
_entity_poly.pdbx_seq_one_letter_code
_entity_poly.pdbx_strand_id
1 'polypeptide(L)'
;QSMLRDEERKLRKLETIESKHAKRLAEISRSKNKLFLATHYSQQGPVAVMPGGAAVNRWLKDFCRHFQIRADNGEVWDLASHQFRRTFAYNYARSELGDLLYLKEHYGHWSLDMTMLYADGGADEYQIDNGLLDDVVRAKQERQAEILAGYLDSDTPLAKGEDWLGTWRPMVRTAKNKDELIQELSSTITLNGTGHSWCAGNAKGGSCGGLCLFEADMCVDCNMALIGPEHLPVWKEIAEQQLVVLQLPDMGVPAKSRANRILEKANQVISKLDGSRSEA
;
A
#
# COMPACT_ATOMS: atom_id res chain seq x y z
N GLN A 1 -4.75 -25.85 -12.73
CA GLN A 1 -3.55 -25.69 -13.60
C GLN A 1 -3.25 -26.98 -14.40
N SER A 2 -3.22 -28.17 -13.77
CA SER A 2 -3.00 -29.45 -14.47
C SER A 2 -4.03 -29.71 -15.56
N MET A 3 -5.31 -29.54 -15.27
CA MET A 3 -6.41 -29.69 -16.24
C MET A 3 -6.23 -28.79 -17.48
N LEU A 4 -5.85 -27.53 -17.31
CA LEU A 4 -5.60 -26.61 -18.43
C LEU A 4 -4.45 -27.08 -19.30
N ARG A 5 -3.35 -27.56 -18.71
CA ARG A 5 -2.19 -28.08 -19.46
C ARG A 5 -2.53 -29.35 -20.25
N ASP A 6 -3.34 -30.22 -19.65
CA ASP A 6 -3.75 -31.47 -20.33
C ASP A 6 -4.73 -31.19 -21.46
N GLU A 7 -5.67 -30.25 -21.29
CA GLU A 7 -6.57 -29.79 -22.33
C GLU A 7 -5.79 -29.10 -23.47
N GLU A 8 -4.86 -28.20 -23.15
CA GLU A 8 -3.99 -27.55 -24.14
C GLU A 8 -3.23 -28.58 -24.97
N ARG A 9 -2.64 -29.60 -24.32
CA ARG A 9 -1.89 -30.68 -24.99
C ARG A 9 -2.78 -31.49 -25.93
N LYS A 10 -4.03 -31.77 -25.52
CA LYS A 10 -5.01 -32.48 -26.35
C LYS A 10 -5.39 -31.66 -27.58
N LEU A 11 -5.72 -30.37 -27.38
CA LEU A 11 -6.12 -29.49 -28.49
C LEU A 11 -5.00 -29.24 -29.51
N ARG A 12 -3.74 -29.12 -29.05
CA ARG A 12 -2.57 -28.96 -29.94
C ARG A 12 -2.21 -30.20 -30.76
N LYS A 13 -2.71 -31.38 -30.39
CA LYS A 13 -2.51 -32.65 -31.13
C LYS A 13 -3.57 -32.90 -32.19
N LEU A 14 -4.58 -32.06 -32.32
CA LEU A 14 -5.59 -32.19 -33.37
C LEU A 14 -4.96 -31.81 -34.72
N GLU A 15 -5.16 -32.67 -35.72
CA GLU A 15 -4.66 -32.43 -37.08
C GLU A 15 -5.32 -31.25 -37.77
N THR A 16 -6.58 -30.95 -37.40
CA THR A 16 -7.33 -29.79 -37.92
C THR A 16 -7.81 -28.91 -36.75
N ILE A 17 -7.34 -27.65 -36.72
CA ILE A 17 -7.76 -26.68 -35.71
C ILE A 17 -8.97 -25.91 -36.24
N GLU A 18 -10.17 -26.26 -35.76
CA GLU A 18 -11.37 -25.47 -36.02
C GLU A 18 -11.37 -24.16 -35.24
N SER A 19 -12.13 -23.16 -35.69
CA SER A 19 -12.24 -21.84 -35.04
C SER A 19 -12.56 -21.92 -33.54
N LYS A 20 -13.39 -22.87 -33.12
CA LYS A 20 -13.74 -23.11 -31.71
C LYS A 20 -12.51 -23.56 -30.89
N HIS A 21 -11.63 -24.39 -31.46
CA HIS A 21 -10.42 -24.87 -30.80
C HIS A 21 -9.40 -23.74 -30.66
N ALA A 22 -9.26 -22.89 -31.67
CA ALA A 22 -8.40 -21.71 -31.62
C ALA A 22 -8.84 -20.71 -30.52
N LYS A 23 -10.15 -20.46 -30.39
CA LYS A 23 -10.71 -19.64 -29.31
C LYS A 23 -10.42 -20.24 -27.93
N ARG A 24 -10.60 -21.55 -27.79
CA ARG A 24 -10.33 -22.25 -26.52
C ARG A 24 -8.84 -22.25 -26.15
N LEU A 25 -7.94 -22.41 -27.11
CA LEU A 25 -6.49 -22.29 -26.87
C LEU A 25 -6.09 -20.88 -26.41
N ALA A 26 -6.69 -19.84 -26.99
CA ALA A 26 -6.49 -18.47 -26.56
C ALA A 26 -6.99 -18.21 -25.12
N GLU A 27 -8.12 -18.79 -24.75
CA GLU A 27 -8.68 -18.73 -23.39
C GLU A 27 -7.77 -19.46 -22.39
N ILE A 28 -7.31 -20.67 -22.71
CA ILE A 28 -6.36 -21.42 -21.90
C ILE A 28 -5.08 -20.62 -21.68
N SER A 29 -4.55 -20.01 -22.74
CA SER A 29 -3.32 -19.18 -22.66
C SER A 29 -3.50 -18.02 -21.68
N ARG A 30 -4.67 -17.37 -21.66
CA ARG A 30 -4.99 -16.29 -20.71
C ARG A 30 -5.18 -16.77 -19.28
N SER A 31 -5.66 -18.00 -19.11
CA SER A 31 -6.06 -18.57 -17.82
C SER A 31 -4.97 -19.35 -17.11
N LYS A 32 -4.00 -19.92 -17.83
CA LYS A 32 -2.99 -20.84 -17.27
C LYS A 32 -2.08 -20.25 -16.19
N ASN A 33 -1.97 -18.93 -16.12
CA ASN A 33 -1.17 -18.21 -15.11
C ASN A 33 -2.04 -17.55 -14.04
N LYS A 34 -3.36 -17.82 -14.03
CA LYS A 34 -4.25 -17.25 -13.02
C LYS A 34 -4.29 -18.12 -11.77
N LEU A 35 -4.33 -17.45 -10.61
CA LEU A 35 -4.35 -18.10 -9.31
C LEU A 35 -5.70 -18.79 -9.05
N PHE A 36 -6.79 -18.14 -9.44
CA PHE A 36 -8.15 -18.63 -9.23
C PHE A 36 -8.78 -19.07 -10.54
N LEU A 37 -9.26 -20.32 -10.55
CA LEU A 37 -9.99 -20.93 -11.66
C LEU A 37 -11.25 -21.59 -11.12
N ALA A 38 -12.32 -21.57 -11.92
CA ALA A 38 -13.55 -22.32 -11.66
C ALA A 38 -13.64 -23.52 -12.59
N THR A 39 -14.42 -24.50 -12.21
CA THR A 39 -14.76 -25.63 -13.08
C THR A 39 -16.13 -25.37 -13.71
N HIS A 40 -16.18 -25.40 -15.03
CA HIS A 40 -17.41 -25.37 -15.81
C HIS A 40 -17.60 -26.74 -16.47
N TYR A 41 -18.83 -27.25 -16.43
CA TYR A 41 -19.17 -28.50 -17.10
C TYR A 41 -19.63 -28.23 -18.52
N SER A 42 -18.85 -28.69 -19.49
CA SER A 42 -19.21 -28.69 -20.92
C SER A 42 -19.76 -30.05 -21.34
N GLN A 43 -20.27 -30.15 -22.57
CA GLN A 43 -20.69 -31.45 -23.16
C GLN A 43 -19.54 -32.47 -23.25
N GLN A 44 -18.29 -32.02 -23.22
CA GLN A 44 -17.09 -32.85 -23.28
C GLN A 44 -16.46 -33.12 -21.90
N GLY A 45 -17.16 -32.73 -20.82
CA GLY A 45 -16.70 -32.89 -19.44
C GLY A 45 -16.29 -31.57 -18.76
N PRO A 46 -15.68 -31.67 -17.57
CA PRO A 46 -15.30 -30.51 -16.80
C PRO A 46 -14.10 -29.76 -17.43
N VAL A 47 -14.23 -28.46 -17.58
CA VAL A 47 -13.18 -27.57 -18.08
C VAL A 47 -12.86 -26.49 -17.04
N ALA A 48 -11.59 -26.13 -16.91
CA ALA A 48 -11.18 -25.04 -16.04
C ALA A 48 -11.30 -23.70 -16.79
N VAL A 49 -11.96 -22.74 -16.17
CA VAL A 49 -12.21 -21.41 -16.73
C VAL A 49 -11.88 -20.32 -15.70
N MET A 50 -11.53 -19.14 -16.19
CA MET A 50 -11.44 -17.96 -15.31
C MET A 50 -12.87 -17.49 -15.01
N PRO A 51 -13.27 -17.36 -13.71
CA PRO A 51 -14.59 -16.85 -13.39
C PRO A 51 -14.72 -15.39 -13.79
N GLY A 52 -15.79 -15.02 -14.44
CA GLY A 52 -16.12 -13.62 -14.69
C GLY A 52 -16.60 -12.91 -13.42
N GLY A 53 -16.50 -11.57 -13.39
CA GLY A 53 -16.87 -10.76 -12.22
C GLY A 53 -18.31 -11.00 -11.75
N ALA A 54 -19.26 -11.18 -12.68
CA ALA A 54 -20.66 -11.50 -12.35
C ALA A 54 -20.79 -12.84 -11.60
N ALA A 55 -20.01 -13.87 -11.97
CA ALA A 55 -20.01 -15.15 -11.28
C ALA A 55 -19.42 -15.01 -9.87
N VAL A 56 -18.30 -14.30 -9.73
CA VAL A 56 -17.68 -14.04 -8.42
C VAL A 56 -18.65 -13.29 -7.50
N ASN A 57 -19.28 -12.21 -7.98
CA ASN A 57 -20.25 -11.46 -7.18
C ASN A 57 -21.46 -12.31 -6.78
N ARG A 58 -21.94 -13.20 -7.63
CA ARG A 58 -23.01 -14.14 -7.27
C ARG A 58 -22.57 -15.05 -6.12
N TRP A 59 -21.38 -15.63 -6.20
CA TRP A 59 -20.84 -16.49 -5.14
C TRP A 59 -20.67 -15.74 -3.82
N LEU A 60 -20.22 -14.49 -3.85
CA LEU A 60 -20.11 -13.64 -2.66
C LEU A 60 -21.48 -13.38 -2.01
N LYS A 61 -22.51 -13.09 -2.82
CA LYS A 61 -23.88 -12.92 -2.33
C LYS A 61 -24.45 -14.21 -1.77
N ASP A 62 -24.22 -15.34 -2.43
CA ASP A 62 -24.67 -16.65 -1.96
C ASP A 62 -23.95 -17.04 -0.65
N PHE A 63 -22.67 -16.70 -0.52
CA PHE A 63 -21.91 -16.86 0.72
C PHE A 63 -22.54 -16.05 1.86
N CYS A 64 -22.82 -14.76 1.65
CA CYS A 64 -23.46 -13.93 2.65
C CYS A 64 -24.84 -14.45 3.06
N ARG A 65 -25.64 -14.95 2.11
CA ARG A 65 -26.94 -15.59 2.40
C ARG A 65 -26.78 -16.86 3.21
N HIS A 66 -25.84 -17.72 2.84
CA HIS A 66 -25.63 -19.02 3.51
C HIS A 66 -25.19 -18.82 4.96
N PHE A 67 -24.26 -17.90 5.20
CA PHE A 67 -23.73 -17.63 6.54
C PHE A 67 -24.48 -16.53 7.31
N GLN A 68 -25.59 -16.01 6.75
CA GLN A 68 -26.41 -14.95 7.36
C GLN A 68 -25.59 -13.70 7.74
N ILE A 69 -24.59 -13.36 6.92
CA ILE A 69 -23.78 -12.17 7.11
C ILE A 69 -24.64 -10.95 6.76
N ARG A 70 -24.81 -10.04 7.72
CA ARG A 70 -25.69 -8.88 7.61
C ARG A 70 -24.88 -7.60 7.52
N ALA A 71 -25.40 -6.64 6.75
CA ALA A 71 -24.93 -5.26 6.76
C ALA A 71 -25.52 -4.49 7.96
N ASP A 72 -25.06 -3.27 8.20
CA ASP A 72 -25.47 -2.44 9.32
C ASP A 72 -26.98 -2.12 9.34
N ASN A 73 -27.63 -2.14 8.17
CA ASN A 73 -29.07 -1.99 8.04
C ASN A 73 -29.87 -3.25 8.45
N GLY A 74 -29.19 -4.34 8.85
CA GLY A 74 -29.80 -5.60 9.25
C GLY A 74 -30.18 -6.53 8.10
N GLU A 75 -30.08 -6.12 6.85
CA GLU A 75 -30.31 -6.97 5.68
C GLU A 75 -29.10 -7.86 5.40
N VAL A 76 -29.31 -8.95 4.63
CA VAL A 76 -28.19 -9.78 4.16
C VAL A 76 -27.27 -8.92 3.28
N TRP A 77 -25.98 -8.93 3.61
CA TRP A 77 -25.01 -8.06 2.92
C TRP A 77 -24.93 -8.39 1.44
N ASP A 78 -25.16 -7.37 0.61
CA ASP A 78 -25.00 -7.44 -0.84
C ASP A 78 -23.53 -7.26 -1.24
N LEU A 79 -22.70 -8.23 -0.86
CA LEU A 79 -21.25 -8.21 -1.03
C LEU A 79 -20.86 -8.35 -2.50
N ALA A 80 -19.99 -7.46 -2.95
CA ALA A 80 -19.42 -7.47 -4.29
C ALA A 80 -17.89 -7.32 -4.27
N SER A 81 -17.22 -7.86 -5.29
CA SER A 81 -15.76 -7.90 -5.37
C SER A 81 -15.09 -6.52 -5.33
N HIS A 82 -15.75 -5.49 -5.87
CA HIS A 82 -15.19 -4.14 -5.85
C HIS A 82 -15.16 -3.52 -4.44
N GLN A 83 -16.00 -3.97 -3.51
CA GLN A 83 -15.97 -3.51 -2.12
C GLN A 83 -14.65 -3.90 -1.45
N PHE A 84 -14.10 -5.10 -1.73
CA PHE A 84 -12.77 -5.48 -1.26
C PHE A 84 -11.68 -4.57 -1.84
N ARG A 85 -11.81 -4.19 -3.11
CA ARG A 85 -10.88 -3.27 -3.77
C ARG A 85 -10.90 -1.89 -3.09
N ARG A 86 -12.10 -1.36 -2.78
CA ARG A 86 -12.25 -0.09 -2.04
C ARG A 86 -11.66 -0.18 -0.64
N THR A 87 -12.01 -1.23 0.11
CA THR A 87 -11.49 -1.46 1.46
C THR A 87 -9.95 -1.57 1.47
N PHE A 88 -9.39 -2.30 0.51
CA PHE A 88 -7.93 -2.38 0.38
C PHE A 88 -7.31 -1.01 0.09
N ALA A 89 -7.85 -0.27 -0.88
CA ALA A 89 -7.35 1.06 -1.24
C ALA A 89 -7.42 2.03 -0.06
N TYR A 90 -8.54 2.06 0.66
CA TYR A 90 -8.74 2.89 1.84
C TYR A 90 -7.71 2.57 2.94
N ASN A 91 -7.59 1.29 3.30
CA ASN A 91 -6.64 0.87 4.34
C ASN A 91 -5.18 1.08 3.91
N TYR A 92 -4.87 0.84 2.62
CA TYR A 92 -3.54 1.06 2.08
C TYR A 92 -3.15 2.54 2.13
N ALA A 93 -4.05 3.44 1.71
CA ALA A 93 -3.81 4.89 1.75
C ALA A 93 -3.55 5.42 3.17
N ARG A 94 -4.17 4.79 4.18
CA ARG A 94 -4.00 5.13 5.60
C ARG A 94 -2.79 4.44 6.24
N SER A 95 -2.22 3.46 5.59
CA SER A 95 -1.03 2.77 6.10
C SER A 95 0.20 3.66 5.97
N GLU A 96 1.19 3.41 6.81
CA GLU A 96 2.46 4.12 6.82
C GLU A 96 3.22 4.00 5.48
N LEU A 97 3.10 2.84 4.83
CA LEU A 97 3.70 2.58 3.52
C LEU A 97 2.77 2.94 2.34
N GLY A 98 1.62 3.57 2.61
CA GLY A 98 0.61 3.88 1.61
C GLY A 98 1.06 4.96 0.63
N ASP A 99 1.50 4.57 -0.56
CA ASP A 99 1.79 5.46 -1.67
C ASP A 99 0.74 5.30 -2.77
N LEU A 100 0.12 6.42 -3.16
CA LEU A 100 -0.90 6.44 -4.22
C LEU A 100 -0.35 6.00 -5.58
N LEU A 101 0.95 6.20 -5.83
CA LEU A 101 1.60 5.74 -7.05
C LEU A 101 1.65 4.22 -7.13
N TYR A 102 2.05 3.56 -6.04
CA TYR A 102 2.05 2.10 -5.96
C TYR A 102 0.64 1.51 -6.02
N LEU A 103 -0.34 2.19 -5.39
CA LEU A 103 -1.75 1.77 -5.47
C LEU A 103 -2.26 1.82 -6.92
N LYS A 104 -1.92 2.89 -7.67
CA LYS A 104 -2.21 3.04 -9.09
C LYS A 104 -1.62 1.89 -9.91
N GLU A 105 -0.35 1.56 -9.68
CA GLU A 105 0.34 0.45 -10.35
C GLU A 105 -0.29 -0.90 -9.99
N HIS A 106 -0.58 -1.13 -8.69
CA HIS A 106 -1.20 -2.36 -8.21
C HIS A 106 -2.55 -2.60 -8.88
N TYR A 107 -3.33 -1.55 -9.11
CA TYR A 107 -4.63 -1.66 -9.78
C TYR A 107 -4.55 -1.68 -11.30
N GLY A 108 -3.35 -1.50 -11.88
CA GLY A 108 -3.15 -1.44 -13.32
C GLY A 108 -3.71 -0.15 -13.94
N HIS A 109 -3.89 0.89 -13.16
CA HIS A 109 -4.34 2.20 -13.64
C HIS A 109 -3.14 2.97 -14.22
N TRP A 110 -2.94 2.91 -15.53
CA TRP A 110 -1.72 3.38 -16.21
C TRP A 110 -1.50 4.89 -16.26
N SER A 111 -2.49 5.72 -16.03
CA SER A 111 -2.31 7.17 -15.87
C SER A 111 -3.55 7.86 -15.32
N LEU A 112 -3.38 9.07 -14.80
CA LEU A 112 -4.44 10.07 -14.69
C LEU A 112 -5.03 10.40 -16.07
N ASP A 113 -4.25 10.24 -17.14
CA ASP A 113 -4.66 10.43 -18.54
C ASP A 113 -5.51 9.27 -19.08
N MET A 114 -5.51 8.09 -18.46
CA MET A 114 -6.48 7.05 -18.80
C MET A 114 -7.92 7.47 -18.49
N THR A 115 -8.11 8.44 -17.61
CA THR A 115 -9.40 9.07 -17.39
C THR A 115 -9.90 9.79 -18.65
N MET A 116 -9.00 10.35 -19.47
CA MET A 116 -9.34 10.99 -20.75
C MET A 116 -9.66 9.98 -21.86
N LEU A 117 -8.93 8.86 -21.94
CA LEU A 117 -9.18 7.79 -22.94
C LEU A 117 -10.53 7.09 -22.73
N TYR A 118 -11.04 7.05 -21.49
CA TYR A 118 -12.36 6.48 -21.17
C TYR A 118 -13.51 7.47 -21.37
N ALA A 119 -13.26 8.77 -21.37
CA ALA A 119 -14.25 9.78 -21.76
C ALA A 119 -14.63 9.68 -23.25
N ASP A 120 -13.78 9.07 -24.08
CA ASP A 120 -14.01 8.83 -25.53
C ASP A 120 -14.77 7.51 -25.84
N GLY A 121 -15.39 6.86 -24.89
CA GLY A 121 -16.40 5.83 -25.13
C GLY A 121 -15.90 4.42 -25.48
N GLY A 122 -14.68 4.06 -25.14
CA GLY A 122 -14.03 2.82 -25.60
C GLY A 122 -13.83 1.68 -24.62
N ALA A 123 -14.53 1.58 -23.46
CA ALA A 123 -14.33 0.43 -22.60
C ALA A 123 -15.49 0.17 -21.61
N ASP A 124 -16.48 -0.55 -22.05
CA ASP A 124 -17.54 -1.10 -21.18
C ASP A 124 -17.04 -2.14 -20.13
N GLU A 125 -15.79 -2.53 -20.16
CA GLU A 125 -15.25 -3.61 -19.31
C GLU A 125 -14.42 -3.14 -18.12
N TYR A 126 -14.02 -1.85 -18.07
CA TYR A 126 -13.26 -1.26 -16.96
C TYR A 126 -13.88 0.07 -16.55
N GLN A 127 -15.00 0.01 -15.84
CA GLN A 127 -15.50 1.21 -15.13
C GLN A 127 -14.40 1.62 -14.12
N ILE A 128 -13.68 2.70 -14.44
CA ILE A 128 -12.84 3.38 -13.47
C ILE A 128 -13.79 3.95 -12.43
N ASP A 129 -13.75 3.39 -11.23
CA ASP A 129 -14.48 3.93 -10.10
C ASP A 129 -13.81 5.25 -9.68
N ASN A 130 -14.21 6.36 -10.32
CA ASN A 130 -13.70 7.69 -9.97
C ASN A 130 -13.93 8.00 -8.50
N GLY A 131 -15.01 7.49 -7.90
CA GLY A 131 -15.27 7.61 -6.47
C GLY A 131 -14.22 6.91 -5.62
N LEU A 132 -13.59 5.84 -6.10
CA LEU A 132 -12.54 5.16 -5.38
C LEU A 132 -11.28 6.03 -5.22
N LEU A 133 -10.88 6.74 -6.28
CA LEU A 133 -9.71 7.62 -6.21
C LEU A 133 -9.96 8.77 -5.23
N ASP A 134 -11.13 9.38 -5.29
CA ASP A 134 -11.53 10.46 -4.37
C ASP A 134 -11.57 9.96 -2.92
N ASP A 135 -12.12 8.77 -2.68
CA ASP A 135 -12.14 8.13 -1.36
C ASP A 135 -10.72 7.85 -0.83
N VAL A 136 -9.80 7.39 -1.69
CA VAL A 136 -8.41 7.12 -1.34
C VAL A 136 -7.65 8.41 -1.03
N VAL A 137 -7.83 9.45 -1.84
CA VAL A 137 -7.20 10.76 -1.60
C VAL A 137 -7.71 11.36 -0.29
N ARG A 138 -9.02 11.33 -0.05
CA ARG A 138 -9.62 11.79 1.20
C ARG A 138 -9.09 11.01 2.41
N ALA A 139 -9.06 9.69 2.35
CA ALA A 139 -8.55 8.84 3.42
C ALA A 139 -7.08 9.13 3.74
N LYS A 140 -6.25 9.41 2.72
CA LYS A 140 -4.86 9.82 2.92
C LYS A 140 -4.76 11.18 3.60
N GLN A 141 -5.57 12.16 3.18
CA GLN A 141 -5.60 13.49 3.79
C GLN A 141 -6.06 13.43 5.25
N GLU A 142 -7.12 12.68 5.54
CA GLU A 142 -7.60 12.45 6.92
C GLU A 142 -6.49 11.84 7.79
N ARG A 143 -5.80 10.82 7.27
CA ARG A 143 -4.69 10.19 7.99
C ARG A 143 -3.52 11.13 8.24
N GLN A 144 -3.16 11.97 7.27
CA GLN A 144 -2.13 13.00 7.44
C GLN A 144 -2.52 14.02 8.52
N ALA A 145 -3.78 14.47 8.52
CA ALA A 145 -4.29 15.38 9.54
C ALA A 145 -4.23 14.75 10.94
N GLU A 146 -4.61 13.48 11.10
CA GLU A 146 -4.50 12.74 12.36
C GLU A 146 -3.04 12.66 12.87
N ILE A 147 -2.09 12.33 11.97
CA ILE A 147 -0.68 12.24 12.32
C ILE A 147 -0.16 13.60 12.76
N LEU A 148 -0.42 14.65 11.98
CA LEU A 148 0.00 16.00 12.29
C LEU A 148 -0.62 16.51 13.59
N ALA A 149 -1.92 16.25 13.83
CA ALA A 149 -2.59 16.59 15.08
C ALA A 149 -1.90 15.94 16.29
N GLY A 150 -1.56 14.63 16.19
CA GLY A 150 -0.85 13.91 17.22
C GLY A 150 0.51 14.51 17.59
N TYR A 151 1.21 15.12 16.62
CA TYR A 151 2.51 15.74 16.84
C TYR A 151 2.43 17.22 17.22
N LEU A 152 1.48 17.96 16.67
CA LEU A 152 1.38 19.40 16.85
C LEU A 152 0.70 19.78 18.15
N ASP A 153 -0.28 19.03 18.61
CA ASP A 153 -1.02 19.29 19.86
C ASP A 153 -0.44 18.54 21.08
N SER A 154 0.69 17.88 20.94
CA SER A 154 1.35 17.12 22.01
C SER A 154 2.83 17.49 22.17
N ASP A 155 3.42 17.11 23.30
CA ASP A 155 4.86 17.14 23.55
C ASP A 155 5.53 15.81 23.18
N THR A 156 4.93 15.09 22.23
CA THR A 156 5.47 13.81 21.74
C THR A 156 6.95 13.96 21.37
N PRO A 157 7.85 13.16 21.95
CA PRO A 157 9.27 13.24 21.68
C PRO A 157 9.57 12.83 20.24
N LEU A 158 10.50 13.53 19.62
CA LEU A 158 10.92 13.27 18.26
C LEU A 158 12.43 12.97 18.22
N ALA A 159 12.80 11.91 17.52
CA ALA A 159 14.19 11.69 17.18
C ALA A 159 14.64 12.61 16.04
N LYS A 160 13.72 12.98 15.15
CA LYS A 160 13.90 13.94 14.05
C LYS A 160 12.58 14.63 13.72
N GLY A 161 12.65 15.88 13.24
CA GLY A 161 11.49 16.67 12.83
C GLY A 161 11.21 17.91 13.70
N GLU A 162 11.93 18.08 14.79
CA GLU A 162 11.79 19.28 15.66
C GLU A 162 12.04 20.59 14.90
N ASP A 163 12.91 20.60 13.90
CA ASP A 163 13.29 21.80 13.17
C ASP A 163 12.10 22.53 12.52
N TRP A 164 11.14 21.77 12.00
CA TRP A 164 9.97 22.35 11.35
C TRP A 164 8.69 22.22 12.18
N LEU A 165 8.47 21.13 12.92
CA LEU A 165 7.34 21.00 13.84
C LEU A 165 7.43 21.96 15.03
N GLY A 166 8.64 22.21 15.52
CA GLY A 166 8.85 23.14 16.64
C GLY A 166 8.38 24.57 16.38
N THR A 167 8.40 25.02 15.12
CA THR A 167 7.83 26.29 14.71
C THR A 167 6.30 26.29 14.74
N TRP A 168 5.66 25.17 14.45
CA TRP A 168 4.22 25.05 14.26
C TRP A 168 3.47 24.68 15.55
N ARG A 169 4.12 23.93 16.45
CA ARG A 169 3.54 23.57 17.76
C ARG A 169 3.02 24.78 18.56
N PRO A 170 3.79 25.87 18.75
CA PRO A 170 3.29 27.05 19.45
C PRO A 170 2.11 27.73 18.74
N MET A 171 2.13 27.75 17.40
CA MET A 171 1.05 28.33 16.59
C MET A 171 -0.25 27.55 16.77
N VAL A 172 -0.20 26.22 16.68
CA VAL A 172 -1.37 25.36 16.86
C VAL A 172 -1.91 25.46 18.29
N ARG A 173 -1.02 25.49 19.30
CA ARG A 173 -1.43 25.59 20.72
C ARG A 173 -2.14 26.91 21.06
N THR A 174 -1.79 27.99 20.37
CA THR A 174 -2.39 29.32 20.61
C THR A 174 -3.53 29.62 19.65
N ALA A 175 -3.79 28.80 18.65
CA ALA A 175 -4.85 29.00 17.68
C ALA A 175 -6.24 28.92 18.34
N LYS A 176 -7.15 29.81 17.91
CA LYS A 176 -8.56 29.77 18.33
C LYS A 176 -9.29 28.55 17.79
N ASN A 177 -8.95 28.12 16.59
CA ASN A 177 -9.47 26.92 15.95
C ASN A 177 -8.30 26.03 15.51
N LYS A 178 -7.93 25.12 16.38
CA LYS A 178 -6.80 24.21 16.17
C LYS A 178 -7.04 23.25 15.01
N ASP A 179 -8.26 22.71 14.93
CA ASP A 179 -8.60 21.70 13.91
C ASP A 179 -8.54 22.28 12.51
N GLU A 180 -9.03 23.51 12.33
CA GLU A 180 -8.96 24.20 11.04
C GLU A 180 -7.51 24.46 10.62
N LEU A 181 -6.68 24.93 11.56
CA LEU A 181 -5.25 25.15 11.28
C LEU A 181 -4.52 23.86 10.95
N ILE A 182 -4.79 22.76 11.66
CA ILE A 182 -4.21 21.44 11.37
C ILE A 182 -4.66 20.94 10.00
N GLN A 183 -5.92 21.12 9.65
CA GLN A 183 -6.46 20.77 8.33
C GLN A 183 -5.78 21.57 7.22
N GLU A 184 -5.61 22.89 7.39
CA GLU A 184 -4.90 23.75 6.45
C GLU A 184 -3.45 23.30 6.28
N LEU A 185 -2.75 23.05 7.38
CA LEU A 185 -1.38 22.55 7.36
C LEU A 185 -1.27 21.17 6.68
N SER A 186 -2.21 20.25 6.94
CA SER A 186 -2.24 18.93 6.33
C SER A 186 -2.50 18.95 4.82
N SER A 187 -3.17 19.99 4.33
CA SER A 187 -3.38 20.19 2.90
C SER A 187 -2.14 20.67 2.14
N THR A 188 -1.21 21.32 2.85
CA THR A 188 0.01 21.88 2.25
C THR A 188 1.22 20.95 2.34
N ILE A 189 1.21 20.00 3.27
CA ILE A 189 2.29 19.04 3.52
C ILE A 189 1.85 17.66 3.06
N THR A 190 2.68 16.98 2.28
CA THR A 190 2.45 15.57 1.96
C THR A 190 3.37 14.71 2.82
N LEU A 191 2.80 13.93 3.73
CA LEU A 191 3.54 12.94 4.52
C LEU A 191 3.49 11.58 3.82
N ASN A 192 4.65 11.03 3.51
CA ASN A 192 4.80 9.69 2.97
C ASN A 192 5.49 8.81 4.00
N GLY A 193 4.89 7.65 4.30
CA GLY A 193 5.50 6.68 5.19
C GLY A 193 6.65 5.94 4.51
N THR A 194 7.75 5.76 5.24
CA THR A 194 8.90 4.98 4.78
C THR A 194 9.06 3.68 5.57
N GLY A 195 8.21 3.48 6.58
CA GLY A 195 8.27 2.38 7.54
C GLY A 195 9.16 2.67 8.75
N HIS A 196 10.12 3.57 8.63
CA HIS A 196 11.03 3.99 9.71
C HIS A 196 10.99 5.49 9.97
N SER A 197 10.21 6.23 9.20
CA SER A 197 9.97 7.67 9.34
C SER A 197 8.75 8.11 8.53
N TRP A 198 8.19 9.28 8.84
CA TRP A 198 7.39 10.05 7.90
C TRP A 198 8.30 10.97 7.11
N CYS A 199 8.07 11.08 5.80
CA CYS A 199 8.82 11.93 4.91
C CYS A 199 7.92 13.06 4.38
N ALA A 200 8.24 14.31 4.71
CA ALA A 200 7.60 15.51 4.15
C ALA A 200 8.25 15.96 2.83
N GLY A 201 9.27 15.26 2.35
CA GLY A 201 9.94 15.55 1.08
C GLY A 201 9.09 15.13 -0.11
N ASN A 202 9.06 16.00 -1.13
CA ASN A 202 8.53 15.65 -2.43
C ASN A 202 9.67 15.12 -3.34
N ALA A 203 9.32 14.55 -4.50
CA ALA A 203 10.28 14.02 -5.46
C ALA A 203 11.37 15.03 -5.93
N LYS A 204 11.14 16.33 -5.71
CA LYS A 204 12.08 17.42 -6.06
C LYS A 204 12.89 17.93 -4.86
N GLY A 205 12.47 17.67 -3.62
CA GLY A 205 13.06 18.24 -2.41
C GLY A 205 13.71 17.23 -1.45
N GLY A 206 13.52 15.94 -1.65
CA GLY A 206 14.17 14.92 -0.85
C GLY A 206 15.60 14.69 -1.30
N SER A 207 16.57 14.86 -0.40
CA SER A 207 18.00 14.65 -0.68
C SER A 207 18.34 13.20 -1.04
N CYS A 208 17.45 12.24 -0.74
CA CYS A 208 17.67 10.82 -0.97
C CYS A 208 17.17 10.32 -2.34
N GLY A 209 16.43 11.14 -3.11
CA GLY A 209 15.87 10.70 -4.40
C GLY A 209 14.98 9.47 -4.34
N GLY A 210 14.36 9.17 -3.18
CA GLY A 210 13.54 7.99 -2.96
C GLY A 210 14.29 6.76 -2.43
N LEU A 211 15.60 6.84 -2.20
CA LEU A 211 16.41 5.73 -1.67
C LEU A 211 16.19 5.48 -0.17
N CYS A 212 15.47 6.34 0.53
CA CYS A 212 15.21 6.21 1.96
C CYS A 212 14.53 4.89 2.37
N LEU A 213 13.80 4.24 1.46
CA LEU A 213 13.21 2.91 1.71
C LEU A 213 14.27 1.83 1.94
N PHE A 214 15.45 2.00 1.34
CA PHE A 214 16.55 1.03 1.40
C PHE A 214 17.67 1.44 2.33
N GLU A 215 17.77 2.73 2.67
CA GLU A 215 18.82 3.32 3.48
C GLU A 215 18.22 4.21 4.58
N ALA A 216 17.67 3.56 5.61
CA ALA A 216 16.97 4.22 6.71
C ALA A 216 17.84 5.26 7.44
N ASP A 217 19.16 5.02 7.53
CA ASP A 217 20.12 5.92 8.15
C ASP A 217 20.14 7.33 7.53
N MET A 218 19.77 7.46 6.24
CA MET A 218 19.66 8.76 5.58
C MET A 218 18.56 9.64 6.17
N CYS A 219 17.49 9.04 6.70
CA CYS A 219 16.39 9.79 7.30
C CYS A 219 16.78 10.46 8.63
N VAL A 220 17.75 9.91 9.35
CA VAL A 220 18.19 10.46 10.65
C VAL A 220 18.79 11.87 10.50
N ASP A 221 19.48 12.12 9.38
CA ASP A 221 20.08 13.42 9.08
C ASP A 221 19.20 14.32 8.19
N CYS A 222 18.08 13.79 7.67
CA CYS A 222 17.23 14.48 6.71
C CYS A 222 16.31 15.50 7.40
N ASN A 223 16.29 16.75 6.90
CA ASN A 223 15.41 17.81 7.43
C ASN A 223 13.93 17.60 7.07
N MET A 224 13.63 16.68 6.14
CA MET A 224 12.24 16.34 5.74
C MET A 224 11.72 15.11 6.47
N ALA A 225 12.54 14.47 7.32
CA ALA A 225 12.11 13.31 8.07
C ALA A 225 11.44 13.71 9.38
N LEU A 226 10.41 12.95 9.75
CA LEU A 226 9.73 13.00 11.03
C LEU A 226 9.78 11.59 11.63
N ILE A 227 10.51 11.43 12.74
CA ILE A 227 10.74 10.16 13.40
C ILE A 227 10.20 10.26 14.82
N GLY A 228 9.06 9.62 15.05
CA GLY A 228 8.37 9.60 16.34
C GLY A 228 8.35 8.21 16.99
N PRO A 229 7.67 8.09 18.15
CA PRO A 229 7.64 6.86 18.94
C PRO A 229 7.09 5.64 18.20
N GLU A 230 6.20 5.81 17.23
CA GLU A 230 5.65 4.72 16.41
C GLU A 230 6.71 4.02 15.57
N HIS A 231 7.80 4.71 15.23
CA HIS A 231 8.91 4.14 14.46
C HIS A 231 9.94 3.39 15.33
N LEU A 232 9.86 3.54 16.66
CA LEU A 232 10.82 2.93 17.58
C LEU A 232 11.00 1.41 17.42
N PRO A 233 9.93 0.60 17.23
CA PRO A 233 10.08 -0.84 17.01
C PRO A 233 10.91 -1.16 15.77
N VAL A 234 10.72 -0.43 14.69
CA VAL A 234 11.45 -0.62 13.43
C VAL A 234 12.93 -0.26 13.62
N TRP A 235 13.23 0.82 14.32
CA TRP A 235 14.62 1.21 14.59
C TRP A 235 15.36 0.20 15.51
N LYS A 236 14.65 -0.41 16.48
CA LYS A 236 15.18 -1.50 17.28
C LYS A 236 15.52 -2.72 16.42
N GLU A 237 14.62 -3.10 15.52
CA GLU A 237 14.84 -4.20 14.57
C GLU A 237 16.02 -3.91 13.62
N ILE A 238 16.14 -2.69 13.11
CA ILE A 238 17.28 -2.27 12.29
C ILE A 238 18.59 -2.44 13.08
N ALA A 239 18.63 -2.01 14.34
CA ALA A 239 19.83 -2.15 15.18
C ALA A 239 20.21 -3.62 15.39
N GLU A 240 19.24 -4.48 15.70
CA GLU A 240 19.47 -5.92 15.87
C GLU A 240 19.97 -6.57 14.59
N GLN A 241 19.39 -6.24 13.44
CA GLN A 241 19.87 -6.73 12.14
C GLN A 241 21.32 -6.34 11.87
N GLN A 242 21.71 -5.10 12.18
CA GLN A 242 23.11 -4.69 11.98
C GLN A 242 24.07 -5.43 12.93
N LEU A 243 23.67 -5.73 14.15
CA LEU A 243 24.47 -6.54 15.06
C LEU A 243 24.70 -7.96 14.53
N VAL A 244 23.65 -8.59 13.96
CA VAL A 244 23.77 -9.89 13.30
C VAL A 244 24.71 -9.81 12.10
N VAL A 245 24.56 -8.79 11.27
CA VAL A 245 25.39 -8.57 10.08
C VAL A 245 26.87 -8.44 10.49
N LEU A 246 27.19 -7.70 11.55
CA LEU A 246 28.56 -7.51 12.04
C LEU A 246 29.23 -8.79 12.55
N GLN A 247 28.44 -9.81 12.92
CA GLN A 247 28.97 -11.13 13.38
C GLN A 247 29.31 -12.08 12.23
N LEU A 248 28.91 -11.75 10.98
CA LEU A 248 29.23 -12.62 9.84
C LEU A 248 30.75 -12.66 9.57
N PRO A 249 31.35 -13.86 9.47
CA PRO A 249 32.80 -14.02 9.44
C PRO A 249 33.44 -13.52 8.14
N ASP A 250 32.71 -13.55 7.03
CA ASP A 250 33.17 -13.28 5.67
C ASP A 250 32.89 -11.86 5.18
N MET A 251 32.44 -10.97 6.08
CA MET A 251 32.16 -9.58 5.72
C MET A 251 33.43 -8.76 5.48
N GLY A 252 33.49 -8.14 4.29
CA GLY A 252 34.52 -7.17 3.94
C GLY A 252 34.43 -5.85 4.74
N VAL A 253 35.54 -5.12 4.78
CA VAL A 253 35.65 -3.84 5.50
C VAL A 253 34.57 -2.82 5.14
N PRO A 254 34.20 -2.60 3.84
CA PRO A 254 33.17 -1.64 3.48
C PRO A 254 31.78 -1.99 4.04
N ALA A 255 31.44 -3.29 4.04
CA ALA A 255 30.16 -3.76 4.56
C ALA A 255 30.07 -3.61 6.08
N LYS A 256 31.16 -3.91 6.81
CA LYS A 256 31.27 -3.67 8.27
C LYS A 256 31.15 -2.19 8.59
N SER A 257 31.80 -1.33 7.83
CA SER A 257 31.73 0.13 8.02
C SER A 257 30.31 0.64 7.83
N ARG A 258 29.60 0.16 6.79
CA ARG A 258 28.19 0.51 6.56
C ARG A 258 27.30 0.03 7.71
N ALA A 259 27.44 -1.23 8.14
CA ALA A 259 26.66 -1.79 9.23
C ALA A 259 26.86 -0.99 10.54
N ASN A 260 28.10 -0.62 10.87
CA ASN A 260 28.40 0.21 12.04
C ASN A 260 27.74 1.58 11.95
N ARG A 261 27.77 2.25 10.79
CA ARG A 261 27.13 3.55 10.58
C ARG A 261 25.61 3.45 10.79
N ILE A 262 24.96 2.43 10.21
CA ILE A 262 23.51 2.22 10.36
C ILE A 262 23.17 1.94 11.83
N LEU A 263 23.96 1.08 12.51
CA LEU A 263 23.79 0.76 13.93
C LEU A 263 23.91 2.01 14.81
N GLU A 264 24.90 2.87 14.56
CA GLU A 264 25.08 4.12 15.27
C GLU A 264 23.87 5.03 15.12
N LYS A 265 23.36 5.21 13.89
CA LYS A 265 22.17 6.00 13.60
C LYS A 265 20.91 5.43 14.25
N ALA A 266 20.71 4.12 14.20
CA ALA A 266 19.61 3.47 14.87
C ALA A 266 19.66 3.70 16.39
N ASN A 267 20.83 3.55 17.01
CA ASN A 267 21.00 3.81 18.44
C ASN A 267 20.76 5.27 18.82
N GLN A 268 21.11 6.24 17.96
CA GLN A 268 20.78 7.65 18.16
C GLN A 268 19.27 7.88 18.21
N VAL A 269 18.50 7.25 17.30
CA VAL A 269 17.03 7.33 17.28
C VAL A 269 16.45 6.69 18.53
N ILE A 270 16.88 5.46 18.83
CA ILE A 270 16.39 4.70 20.00
C ILE A 270 16.61 5.48 21.29
N SER A 271 17.81 6.03 21.50
CA SER A 271 18.14 6.77 22.72
C SER A 271 17.28 8.03 22.91
N LYS A 272 16.97 8.74 21.82
CA LYS A 272 16.10 9.92 21.88
C LYS A 272 14.65 9.58 22.18
N LEU A 273 14.14 8.45 21.66
CA LEU A 273 12.75 8.04 21.84
C LEU A 273 12.52 7.25 23.14
N ASP A 274 13.45 6.42 23.59
CA ASP A 274 13.36 5.68 24.86
C ASP A 274 13.70 6.58 26.06
N GLY A 275 14.68 7.50 25.95
CA GLY A 275 15.08 8.38 27.03
C GLY A 275 13.98 9.34 27.50
N SER A 276 13.05 9.67 26.62
CA SER A 276 11.88 10.50 26.96
C SER A 276 10.77 9.78 27.71
N ARG A 277 10.79 8.43 27.78
CA ARG A 277 9.84 7.63 28.58
C ARG A 277 10.19 7.57 30.07
N SER A 278 11.43 7.92 30.45
CA SER A 278 11.88 7.90 31.85
C SER A 278 11.60 9.17 32.63
N GLU A 279 11.14 10.24 31.96
CA GLU A 279 10.86 11.55 32.61
C GLU A 279 9.35 11.91 32.66
N ALA A 280 8.46 11.04 32.20
CA ALA A 280 7.00 11.19 32.26
C ALA A 280 6.37 10.18 33.19
#